data_c3236197e4449c339a8618467bb7d026
#
_entry.id   c3236197e4449c339a8618467bb7d026
#
_cell.length_a   1.000
_cell.length_b   1.000
_cell.length_c   1.000
_cell.angle_alpha   90.00
_cell.angle_beta   90.00
_cell.angle_gamma   90.00
#
_symmetry.space_group_name_H-M   'P 1'
#
loop_
_entity.id
_entity.type
_entity.pdbx_description
1 polymer ?
#
loop_
_entity_poly.entity_id
_entity_poly.type
_entity_poly.pdbx_seq_one_letter_code
_entity_poly.pdbx_strand_id
1 'polypeptide(L)'
;MNMTKVLLVSICMAMTLFAHAEKETPFMFSIWPSRYTQFPGDDSHKKIYGDDCSVYGFRLAPGCGFAKNVYGFDFGCFMGSGMMNGLQIGGLGAASRKVNGVQIGYFLMDLNGEVNGAQIGWGAIAGNGAGVKGFQFGVGGAIADYISGVQIGGEMALALAGDVNGVQLGGIVSGVNKGTLRGVQLSGVYSGATALKGLQIGPVNYIGNDFCGVQIGAVNISLDENKDSNKLQIGLINYMKSAAVKCLPIVNMIF
;
A
#
# COMPACT_ATOMS: atom_id res chain seq x y z
N MET A 1 38.40 -20.42 30.90
CA MET A 1 37.67 -19.32 30.28
C MET A 1 36.48 -19.96 29.55
N ASN A 2 35.24 -19.65 29.93
CA ASN A 2 34.05 -20.35 29.43
C ASN A 2 33.87 -20.10 27.92
N MET A 3 33.69 -21.17 27.13
CA MET A 3 33.51 -21.15 25.68
C MET A 3 32.44 -20.16 25.22
N THR A 4 31.39 -19.98 26.01
CA THR A 4 30.34 -18.99 25.78
C THR A 4 30.83 -17.54 25.83
N LYS A 5 31.79 -17.23 26.73
CA LYS A 5 32.40 -15.88 26.81
C LYS A 5 33.33 -15.61 25.64
N VAL A 6 34.05 -16.63 25.17
CA VAL A 6 34.94 -16.51 23.99
C VAL A 6 34.09 -16.30 22.73
N LEU A 7 32.98 -17.02 22.59
CA LEU A 7 32.05 -16.86 21.45
C LEU A 7 31.38 -15.46 21.46
N LEU A 8 30.96 -14.97 22.65
CA LEU A 8 30.39 -13.63 22.77
C LEU A 8 31.38 -12.52 22.43
N VAL A 9 32.61 -12.65 22.93
CA VAL A 9 33.70 -11.68 22.65
C VAL A 9 34.09 -11.72 21.18
N SER A 10 34.14 -12.91 20.56
CA SER A 10 34.43 -13.04 19.13
C SER A 10 33.31 -12.46 18.24
N ILE A 11 32.06 -12.63 18.64
CA ILE A 11 30.90 -12.01 17.95
C ILE A 11 30.94 -10.48 18.13
N CYS A 12 31.21 -9.98 19.35
CA CYS A 12 31.36 -8.55 19.58
C CYS A 12 32.58 -7.94 18.85
N MET A 13 33.73 -8.64 18.80
CA MET A 13 34.88 -8.20 18.02
C MET A 13 34.63 -8.22 16.51
N ALA A 14 33.95 -9.23 15.99
CA ALA A 14 33.52 -9.25 14.59
C ALA A 14 32.59 -8.08 14.28
N MET A 15 31.64 -7.75 15.18
CA MET A 15 30.76 -6.60 15.03
C MET A 15 31.47 -5.24 15.06
N THR A 16 32.58 -5.11 15.80
CA THR A 16 33.36 -3.86 15.88
C THR A 16 34.37 -3.68 14.75
N LEU A 17 34.87 -4.75 14.16
CA LEU A 17 35.78 -4.69 12.99
C LEU A 17 35.08 -4.28 11.68
N PHE A 18 33.80 -4.51 11.56
CA PHE A 18 33.01 -4.05 10.40
C PHE A 18 32.53 -2.58 10.51
N ALA A 19 32.76 -1.88 11.61
CA ALA A 19 32.29 -0.53 11.87
C ALA A 19 33.08 0.60 11.19
N HIS A 20 34.10 0.32 10.37
CA HIS A 20 35.00 1.33 9.82
C HIS A 20 35.15 1.39 8.30
N ALA A 21 34.49 0.52 7.55
CA ALA A 21 34.36 0.69 6.08
C ALA A 21 32.96 1.20 5.78
N GLU A 22 32.81 2.19 4.89
CA GLU A 22 31.55 2.82 4.51
C GLU A 22 30.32 1.93 4.78
N LYS A 23 29.85 2.01 6.00
CA LYS A 23 28.52 1.72 6.56
C LYS A 23 27.65 0.65 5.85
N GLU A 24 28.28 -0.44 5.44
CA GLU A 24 27.62 -1.64 4.94
C GLU A 24 27.85 -2.79 5.91
N THR A 25 26.81 -3.49 6.31
CA THR A 25 26.91 -4.62 7.22
C THR A 25 26.07 -5.80 6.73
N PRO A 26 26.58 -7.04 6.80
CA PRO A 26 25.77 -8.21 6.49
C PRO A 26 24.75 -8.54 7.58
N PHE A 27 24.98 -8.06 8.80
CA PHE A 27 24.10 -8.30 9.93
C PHE A 27 23.99 -7.05 10.82
N MET A 28 22.76 -6.71 11.22
CA MET A 28 22.49 -5.62 12.15
C MET A 28 21.55 -6.08 13.27
N PHE A 29 21.94 -5.80 14.52
CA PHE A 29 21.09 -6.01 15.68
C PHE A 29 20.83 -4.67 16.38
N SER A 30 19.55 -4.35 16.64
CA SER A 30 19.14 -3.11 17.27
C SER A 30 18.03 -3.38 18.29
N ILE A 31 18.26 -3.04 19.57
CA ILE A 31 17.24 -3.20 20.62
C ILE A 31 16.39 -1.94 20.77
N TRP A 32 17.04 -0.77 20.64
CA TRP A 32 16.38 0.54 20.82
C TRP A 32 17.08 1.61 19.98
N PRO A 33 16.36 2.56 19.40
CA PRO A 33 16.99 3.67 18.70
C PRO A 33 17.77 4.50 19.71
N SER A 34 19.10 4.49 19.62
CA SER A 34 19.94 5.34 20.44
C SER A 34 19.75 6.80 20.01
N ARG A 35 18.91 7.50 20.76
CA ARG A 35 18.72 8.95 20.76
C ARG A 35 18.11 9.55 19.47
N TYR A 36 16.86 9.99 19.61
CA TYR A 36 16.03 10.79 18.71
C TYR A 36 15.34 10.04 17.55
N THR A 37 14.10 9.69 17.82
CA THR A 37 13.11 9.37 16.80
C THR A 37 12.65 10.66 16.11
N GLN A 38 13.01 10.86 14.87
CA GLN A 38 12.26 11.73 13.96
C GLN A 38 11.52 10.86 12.96
N PHE A 39 10.20 11.08 12.88
CA PHE A 39 9.38 10.44 11.86
C PHE A 39 9.75 10.95 10.47
N PRO A 40 9.58 10.13 9.40
CA PRO A 40 9.84 10.55 8.04
C PRO A 40 8.95 11.76 7.69
N GLY A 41 9.56 12.91 7.41
CA GLY A 41 8.85 14.13 7.02
C GLY A 41 9.41 15.43 7.58
N ASP A 42 10.37 15.37 8.48
CA ASP A 42 11.05 16.57 9.01
C ASP A 42 12.47 16.67 8.45
N ASP A 43 12.69 17.67 7.60
CA ASP A 43 13.99 17.99 6.97
C ASP A 43 15.00 18.64 7.92
N SER A 44 14.73 18.69 9.22
CA SER A 44 15.67 19.20 10.21
C SER A 44 16.77 18.20 10.50
N HIS A 45 17.93 18.46 9.96
CA HIS A 45 19.21 17.76 9.98
C HIS A 45 19.69 17.28 11.37
N LYS A 46 19.13 16.21 11.94
CA LYS A 46 19.73 15.45 13.02
C LYS A 46 19.84 13.97 12.64
N LYS A 47 21.08 13.55 12.34
CA LYS A 47 21.41 12.15 12.00
C LYS A 47 21.03 11.21 13.15
N ILE A 48 20.11 10.29 12.88
CA ILE A 48 19.82 9.15 13.74
C ILE A 48 20.92 8.09 13.51
N TYR A 49 21.45 7.51 14.57
CA TYR A 49 22.34 6.35 14.46
C TYR A 49 21.61 5.21 13.73
N GLY A 50 22.11 4.85 12.55
CA GLY A 50 21.49 3.86 11.66
C GLY A 50 21.06 4.41 10.30
N ASP A 51 20.80 5.71 10.16
CA ASP A 51 20.37 6.36 8.92
C ASP A 51 21.40 6.28 7.77
N ASP A 52 22.65 6.05 8.11
CA ASP A 52 23.73 5.93 7.14
C ASP A 52 24.15 4.47 6.89
N CYS A 53 23.56 3.49 7.57
CA CYS A 53 23.97 2.09 7.47
C CYS A 53 23.06 1.31 6.52
N SER A 54 23.64 0.66 5.52
CA SER A 54 22.95 -0.30 4.66
C SER A 54 23.23 -1.72 5.13
N VAL A 55 22.19 -2.54 5.21
CA VAL A 55 22.26 -3.95 5.64
C VAL A 55 22.12 -4.86 4.43
N TYR A 56 23.12 -5.69 4.18
CA TYR A 56 23.11 -6.69 3.10
C TYR A 56 23.03 -8.09 3.73
N GLY A 57 21.83 -8.54 4.06
CA GLY A 57 21.59 -9.86 4.63
C GLY A 57 20.48 -9.86 5.66
N PHE A 58 20.78 -9.77 6.95
CA PHE A 58 19.81 -9.92 8.02
C PHE A 58 19.85 -8.79 9.04
N ARG A 59 18.69 -8.17 9.28
CA ARG A 59 18.50 -7.23 10.40
C ARG A 59 17.52 -7.80 11.41
N LEU A 60 17.88 -7.74 12.69
CA LEU A 60 17.00 -8.08 13.81
C LEU A 60 16.89 -6.88 14.75
N ALA A 61 15.67 -6.37 14.93
CA ALA A 61 15.39 -5.25 15.81
C ALA A 61 14.16 -5.54 16.70
N PRO A 62 14.34 -6.26 17.82
CA PRO A 62 13.26 -6.61 18.73
C PRO A 62 12.45 -5.42 19.26
N GLY A 63 13.05 -4.25 19.37
CA GLY A 63 12.39 -2.99 19.67
C GLY A 63 12.14 -2.17 18.41
N CYS A 64 12.96 -1.15 18.19
CA CYS A 64 12.89 -0.29 17.01
C CYS A 64 14.20 -0.38 16.21
N GLY A 65 14.10 -0.45 14.89
CA GLY A 65 15.25 -0.49 14.00
C GLY A 65 15.07 0.45 12.81
N PHE A 66 16.11 1.29 12.56
CA PHE A 66 16.18 2.15 11.39
C PHE A 66 17.45 1.85 10.60
N ALA A 67 17.36 1.84 9.28
CA ALA A 67 18.49 1.69 8.38
C ALA A 67 18.29 2.52 7.12
N LYS A 68 19.38 2.90 6.46
CA LYS A 68 19.32 3.59 5.17
C LYS A 68 18.69 2.69 4.12
N ASN A 69 19.25 1.49 3.95
CA ASN A 69 18.71 0.48 3.04
C ASN A 69 18.84 -0.90 3.68
N VAL A 70 17.91 -1.79 3.36
CA VAL A 70 17.97 -3.21 3.74
C VAL A 70 17.82 -4.06 2.49
N TYR A 71 18.79 -4.93 2.25
CA TYR A 71 18.81 -5.91 1.18
C TYR A 71 18.82 -7.30 1.81
N GLY A 72 17.67 -7.96 1.88
CA GLY A 72 17.51 -9.29 2.48
C GLY A 72 16.34 -9.36 3.47
N PHE A 73 16.62 -9.77 4.70
CA PHE A 73 15.61 -10.02 5.72
C PHE A 73 15.67 -8.99 6.85
N ASP A 74 14.50 -8.51 7.23
CA ASP A 74 14.32 -7.47 8.21
C ASP A 74 13.21 -7.85 9.19
N PHE A 75 13.58 -8.11 10.45
CA PHE A 75 12.66 -8.57 11.48
C PHE A 75 12.69 -7.67 12.71
N GLY A 76 11.54 -7.24 13.20
CA GLY A 76 11.46 -6.47 14.43
C GLY A 76 10.06 -6.05 14.83
N CYS A 77 9.98 -5.24 15.88
CA CYS A 77 8.72 -4.72 16.37
C CYS A 77 8.30 -3.47 15.58
N PHE A 78 9.15 -2.46 15.55
CA PHE A 78 9.00 -1.26 14.72
C PHE A 78 10.18 -1.12 13.79
N MET A 79 9.93 -1.10 12.50
CA MET A 79 10.96 -1.12 11.48
C MET A 79 10.87 0.11 10.59
N GLY A 80 12.03 0.71 10.29
CA GLY A 80 12.14 1.81 9.35
C GLY A 80 13.28 1.62 8.36
N SER A 81 13.07 1.98 7.10
CA SER A 81 14.13 1.96 6.08
C SER A 81 13.90 2.99 4.98
N GLY A 82 14.98 3.47 4.38
CA GLY A 82 14.88 4.28 3.17
C GLY A 82 14.47 3.40 1.98
N MET A 83 15.15 2.27 1.80
CA MET A 83 14.81 1.27 0.79
C MET A 83 14.82 -0.11 1.41
N MET A 84 13.75 -0.88 1.14
CA MET A 84 13.64 -2.29 1.52
C MET A 84 13.63 -3.15 0.25
N ASN A 85 14.63 -4.03 0.12
CA ASN A 85 14.71 -5.02 -0.97
C ASN A 85 14.75 -6.42 -0.34
N GLY A 86 13.62 -7.12 -0.33
CA GLY A 86 13.50 -8.47 0.23
C GLY A 86 12.25 -8.65 1.09
N LEU A 87 12.42 -9.18 2.31
CA LEU A 87 11.32 -9.46 3.24
C LEU A 87 11.47 -8.64 4.52
N GLN A 88 10.47 -7.81 4.82
CA GLN A 88 10.37 -7.06 6.07
C GLN A 88 9.17 -7.57 6.88
N ILE A 89 9.42 -7.93 8.14
CA ILE A 89 8.36 -8.33 9.09
C ILE A 89 8.44 -7.45 10.33
N GLY A 90 7.51 -6.51 10.43
CA GLY A 90 7.35 -5.62 11.58
C GLY A 90 6.16 -6.01 12.43
N GLY A 91 6.39 -6.51 13.66
CA GLY A 91 5.31 -6.98 14.53
C GLY A 91 4.22 -5.94 14.78
N LEU A 92 4.59 -4.71 15.14
CA LEU A 92 3.65 -3.60 15.35
C LEU A 92 3.61 -2.65 14.14
N GLY A 93 4.74 -2.44 13.46
CA GLY A 93 4.76 -1.53 12.33
C GLY A 93 6.01 -1.61 11.49
N ALA A 94 5.84 -1.28 10.20
CA ALA A 94 6.95 -1.10 9.29
C ALA A 94 6.70 0.15 8.42
N ALA A 95 7.73 0.95 8.25
CA ALA A 95 7.69 2.16 7.44
C ALA A 95 8.90 2.20 6.51
N SER A 96 8.67 2.42 5.23
CA SER A 96 9.75 2.52 4.25
C SER A 96 9.44 3.63 3.24
N ARG A 97 10.49 4.17 2.60
CA ARG A 97 10.29 5.10 1.48
C ARG A 97 10.06 4.34 0.18
N LYS A 98 10.71 3.17 0.01
CA LYS A 98 10.53 2.30 -1.15
C LYS A 98 10.64 0.84 -0.74
N VAL A 99 9.71 0.02 -1.22
CA VAL A 99 9.71 -1.42 -1.00
C VAL A 99 9.81 -2.16 -2.33
N ASN A 100 10.81 -3.04 -2.46
CA ASN A 100 10.90 -4.02 -3.54
C ASN A 100 10.92 -5.40 -2.89
N GLY A 101 9.77 -6.04 -2.80
CA GLY A 101 9.65 -7.35 -2.14
C GLY A 101 8.37 -7.47 -1.31
N VAL A 102 8.49 -8.00 -0.10
CA VAL A 102 7.33 -8.29 0.76
C VAL A 102 7.47 -7.57 2.10
N GLN A 103 6.41 -6.88 2.49
CA GLN A 103 6.30 -6.22 3.78
C GLN A 103 5.09 -6.79 4.53
N ILE A 104 5.31 -7.26 5.75
CA ILE A 104 4.28 -7.84 6.62
C ILE A 104 4.33 -7.15 7.97
N GLY A 105 3.18 -6.71 8.48
CA GLY A 105 3.12 -6.09 9.80
C GLY A 105 1.71 -5.63 10.17
N TYR A 106 1.54 -5.22 11.42
CA TYR A 106 0.24 -4.74 11.86
C TYR A 106 -0.11 -3.41 11.17
N PHE A 107 0.76 -2.40 11.26
CA PHE A 107 0.63 -1.16 10.51
C PHE A 107 1.79 -1.00 9.53
N LEU A 108 1.48 -0.84 8.26
CA LEU A 108 2.44 -0.64 7.19
C LEU A 108 2.25 0.76 6.60
N MET A 109 3.35 1.51 6.51
CA MET A 109 3.30 2.88 5.99
C MET A 109 4.50 3.14 5.07
N ASP A 110 4.23 3.32 3.79
CA ASP A 110 5.22 3.70 2.81
C ASP A 110 4.88 5.07 2.24
N LEU A 111 5.77 6.02 2.47
CA LEU A 111 5.59 7.41 2.11
C LEU A 111 6.67 7.86 1.13
N ASN A 112 6.25 8.57 0.09
CA ASN A 112 7.11 9.15 -0.95
C ASN A 112 7.84 8.12 -1.84
N GLY A 113 7.36 6.87 -1.92
CA GLY A 113 7.97 5.85 -2.77
C GLY A 113 7.01 4.76 -3.21
N GLU A 114 7.48 3.88 -4.08
CA GLU A 114 6.66 2.80 -4.62
C GLU A 114 6.81 1.51 -3.81
N VAL A 115 5.73 0.76 -3.66
CA VAL A 115 5.72 -0.63 -3.23
C VAL A 115 5.68 -1.52 -4.48
N ASN A 116 6.80 -2.15 -4.80
CA ASN A 116 6.90 -3.14 -5.88
C ASN A 116 6.94 -4.53 -5.25
N GLY A 117 5.81 -5.22 -5.23
CA GLY A 117 5.67 -6.54 -4.61
C GLY A 117 4.42 -6.67 -3.76
N ALA A 118 4.56 -7.01 -2.47
CA ALA A 118 3.41 -7.24 -1.60
C ALA A 118 3.50 -6.49 -0.27
N GLN A 119 2.37 -5.94 0.16
CA GLN A 119 2.16 -5.32 1.46
C GLN A 119 0.97 -5.97 2.15
N ILE A 120 1.17 -6.57 3.31
CA ILE A 120 0.16 -7.37 4.02
C ILE A 120 0.11 -6.95 5.49
N GLY A 121 -1.02 -6.41 5.93
CA GLY A 121 -1.17 -5.96 7.30
C GLY A 121 -2.61 -5.78 7.76
N TRP A 122 -2.79 -5.27 8.98
CA TRP A 122 -4.09 -4.77 9.41
C TRP A 122 -4.43 -3.47 8.68
N GLY A 123 -3.51 -2.51 8.69
CA GLY A 123 -3.55 -1.30 7.90
C GLY A 123 -2.36 -1.24 6.94
N ALA A 124 -2.63 -1.11 5.66
CA ALA A 124 -1.61 -1.00 4.62
C ALA A 124 -1.79 0.32 3.86
N ILE A 125 -0.83 1.23 4.03
CA ILE A 125 -0.88 2.59 3.47
C ILE A 125 0.35 2.84 2.60
N ALA A 126 0.11 3.22 1.34
CA ALA A 126 1.11 3.76 0.45
C ALA A 126 0.63 5.13 -0.06
N GLY A 127 1.12 6.21 0.55
CA GLY A 127 0.61 7.56 0.31
C GLY A 127 1.69 8.59 -0.01
N ASN A 128 1.27 9.83 -0.22
CA ASN A 128 2.12 10.97 -0.54
C ASN A 128 2.91 10.79 -1.85
N GLY A 129 2.21 10.39 -2.92
CA GLY A 129 2.79 10.07 -4.22
C GLY A 129 3.22 8.60 -4.35
N ALA A 130 3.06 7.80 -3.30
CA ALA A 130 3.39 6.38 -3.31
C ALA A 130 2.23 5.54 -3.84
N GLY A 131 2.55 4.57 -4.69
CA GLY A 131 1.60 3.59 -5.19
C GLY A 131 2.08 2.17 -5.02
N VAL A 132 1.20 1.23 -5.29
CA VAL A 132 1.48 -0.19 -5.21
C VAL A 132 1.47 -0.82 -6.59
N LYS A 133 2.57 -1.46 -6.95
CA LYS A 133 2.70 -2.34 -8.11
C LYS A 133 2.81 -3.78 -7.62
N GLY A 134 1.70 -4.51 -7.68
CA GLY A 134 1.61 -5.88 -7.20
C GLY A 134 0.40 -6.11 -6.29
N PHE A 135 0.61 -6.41 -5.02
CA PHE A 135 -0.44 -6.83 -4.10
C PHE A 135 -0.45 -6.00 -2.82
N GLN A 136 -1.60 -5.45 -2.45
CA GLN A 136 -1.82 -4.79 -1.17
C GLN A 136 -3.02 -5.41 -0.44
N PHE A 137 -2.82 -5.85 0.79
CA PHE A 137 -3.86 -6.39 1.65
C PHE A 137 -3.84 -5.71 3.01
N GLY A 138 -4.98 -5.14 3.41
CA GLY A 138 -5.20 -4.60 4.74
C GLY A 138 -6.48 -5.14 5.33
N VAL A 139 -6.44 -5.80 6.50
CA VAL A 139 -7.64 -6.36 7.15
C VAL A 139 -8.65 -5.26 7.48
N GLY A 140 -8.22 -4.16 8.09
CA GLY A 140 -9.05 -2.97 8.29
C GLY A 140 -9.11 -2.12 7.02
N GLY A 141 -7.96 -1.84 6.40
CA GLY A 141 -7.94 -1.02 5.19
C GLY A 141 -6.66 -1.09 4.39
N ALA A 142 -6.82 -0.97 3.09
CA ALA A 142 -5.74 -0.83 2.12
C ALA A 142 -5.89 0.51 1.39
N ILE A 143 -4.90 1.38 1.53
CA ILE A 143 -4.92 2.74 0.96
C ILE A 143 -3.64 2.95 0.15
N ALA A 144 -3.77 3.46 -1.06
CA ALA A 144 -2.63 3.86 -1.87
C ALA A 144 -2.98 5.10 -2.70
N ASP A 145 -1.98 5.79 -3.25
CA ASP A 145 -2.27 6.86 -4.18
C ASP A 145 -2.66 6.31 -5.54
N TYR A 146 -1.98 5.27 -6.02
CA TYR A 146 -2.36 4.52 -7.23
C TYR A 146 -2.06 3.03 -7.08
N ILE A 147 -2.74 2.20 -7.87
CA ILE A 147 -2.59 0.74 -7.84
C ILE A 147 -2.36 0.20 -9.25
N SER A 148 -1.38 -0.67 -9.37
CA SER A 148 -1.21 -1.53 -10.55
C SER A 148 -1.10 -2.99 -10.08
N GLY A 149 -2.21 -3.70 -10.09
CA GLY A 149 -2.33 -5.07 -9.58
C GLY A 149 -3.59 -5.30 -8.76
N VAL A 150 -3.45 -5.78 -7.53
CA VAL A 150 -4.57 -6.15 -6.66
C VAL A 150 -4.51 -5.42 -5.33
N GLN A 151 -5.60 -4.76 -4.98
CA GLN A 151 -5.80 -4.14 -3.66
C GLN A 151 -7.00 -4.77 -2.97
N ILE A 152 -6.82 -5.23 -1.74
CA ILE A 152 -7.87 -5.82 -0.93
C ILE A 152 -7.88 -5.14 0.44
N GLY A 153 -8.99 -4.50 0.78
CA GLY A 153 -9.25 -3.96 2.11
C GLY A 153 -10.41 -4.70 2.76
N GLY A 154 -10.22 -5.22 3.97
CA GLY A 154 -11.29 -5.92 4.69
C GLY A 154 -12.50 -5.02 4.95
N GLU A 155 -12.27 -3.78 5.34
CA GLU A 155 -13.32 -2.75 5.43
C GLU A 155 -13.28 -1.84 4.22
N MET A 156 -12.12 -1.24 3.90
CA MET A 156 -11.99 -0.28 2.81
C MET A 156 -10.77 -0.51 1.93
N ALA A 157 -10.95 -0.32 0.62
CA ALA A 157 -9.88 -0.27 -0.37
C ALA A 157 -9.96 1.06 -1.12
N LEU A 158 -8.95 1.94 -0.97
CA LEU A 158 -8.98 3.28 -1.52
C LEU A 158 -7.74 3.60 -2.37
N ALA A 159 -7.96 4.18 -3.54
CA ALA A 159 -6.95 4.87 -4.32
C ALA A 159 -7.23 6.38 -4.32
N LEU A 160 -6.28 7.19 -3.80
CA LEU A 160 -6.58 8.57 -3.44
C LEU A 160 -6.22 9.60 -4.52
N ALA A 161 -5.17 9.37 -5.30
CA ALA A 161 -4.62 10.40 -6.17
C ALA A 161 -4.38 9.97 -7.63
N GLY A 162 -4.55 8.70 -7.97
CA GLY A 162 -4.25 8.20 -9.30
C GLY A 162 -5.08 6.99 -9.72
N ASP A 163 -4.64 6.36 -10.79
CA ASP A 163 -5.35 5.27 -11.45
C ASP A 163 -5.27 3.95 -10.68
N VAL A 164 -6.30 3.13 -10.83
CA VAL A 164 -6.29 1.71 -10.46
C VAL A 164 -6.32 0.88 -11.74
N ASN A 165 -5.24 0.14 -11.98
CA ASN A 165 -5.16 -0.81 -13.09
C ASN A 165 -5.13 -2.23 -12.51
N GLY A 166 -6.25 -2.93 -12.55
CA GLY A 166 -6.39 -4.28 -12.02
C GLY A 166 -7.65 -4.52 -11.20
N VAL A 167 -7.49 -5.03 -9.97
CA VAL A 167 -8.62 -5.43 -9.11
C VAL A 167 -8.58 -4.69 -7.78
N GLN A 168 -9.71 -4.09 -7.39
CA GLN A 168 -9.89 -3.46 -6.10
C GLN A 168 -11.09 -4.08 -5.38
N LEU A 169 -10.86 -4.62 -4.18
CA LEU A 169 -11.89 -5.25 -3.33
C LEU A 169 -11.96 -4.53 -1.99
N GLY A 170 -13.11 -3.98 -1.65
CA GLY A 170 -13.40 -3.42 -0.34
C GLY A 170 -14.53 -4.19 0.34
N GLY A 171 -14.33 -4.69 1.55
CA GLY A 171 -15.38 -5.40 2.27
C GLY A 171 -16.63 -4.54 2.50
N ILE A 172 -16.45 -3.27 2.79
CA ILE A 172 -17.55 -2.29 2.91
C ILE A 172 -17.47 -1.28 1.77
N VAL A 173 -16.32 -0.62 1.60
CA VAL A 173 -16.14 0.48 0.65
C VAL A 173 -14.96 0.22 -0.26
N SER A 174 -15.14 0.46 -1.56
CA SER A 174 -14.03 0.62 -2.48
C SER A 174 -14.13 1.96 -3.23
N GLY A 175 -13.00 2.64 -3.40
CA GLY A 175 -12.99 3.98 -3.96
C GLY A 175 -11.76 4.35 -4.78
N VAL A 176 -11.99 5.09 -5.88
CA VAL A 176 -10.95 5.72 -6.70
C VAL A 176 -11.26 7.21 -6.80
N ASN A 177 -10.51 8.03 -6.08
CA ASN A 177 -10.88 9.46 -5.86
C ASN A 177 -10.31 10.36 -6.92
N LYS A 178 -9.36 10.29 -7.63
CA LYS A 178 -8.86 11.25 -8.65
C LYS A 178 -8.37 10.58 -9.92
N GLY A 179 -8.66 9.31 -10.09
CA GLY A 179 -8.15 8.54 -11.21
C GLY A 179 -9.21 7.74 -11.93
N THR A 180 -8.76 6.96 -12.88
CA THR A 180 -9.58 6.00 -13.62
C THR A 180 -9.40 4.61 -13.05
N LEU A 181 -10.48 3.92 -12.75
CA LEU A 181 -10.46 2.48 -12.55
C LEU A 181 -10.46 1.77 -13.92
N ARG A 182 -9.39 1.04 -14.20
CA ARG A 182 -9.29 0.14 -15.36
C ARG A 182 -9.21 -1.31 -14.87
N GLY A 183 -10.33 -2.00 -14.92
CA GLY A 183 -10.44 -3.38 -14.43
C GLY A 183 -11.70 -3.65 -13.64
N VAL A 184 -11.56 -4.21 -12.43
CA VAL A 184 -12.70 -4.67 -11.62
C VAL A 184 -12.67 -4.04 -10.23
N GLN A 185 -13.82 -3.49 -9.82
CA GLN A 185 -14.04 -2.99 -8.47
C GLN A 185 -15.23 -3.71 -7.83
N LEU A 186 -15.02 -4.25 -6.63
CA LEU A 186 -16.08 -4.88 -5.85
C LEU A 186 -16.14 -4.28 -4.44
N SER A 187 -17.37 -4.13 -3.93
CA SER A 187 -17.58 -3.74 -2.53
C SER A 187 -18.82 -4.37 -1.94
N GLY A 188 -18.81 -4.52 -0.62
CA GLY A 188 -19.98 -5.02 0.12
C GLY A 188 -21.11 -4.01 0.25
N VAL A 189 -20.83 -2.70 0.20
CA VAL A 189 -21.83 -1.64 0.35
C VAL A 189 -21.71 -0.58 -0.74
N TYR A 190 -20.55 0.06 -0.88
CA TYR A 190 -20.38 1.20 -1.76
C TYR A 190 -19.12 1.10 -2.62
N SER A 191 -19.30 1.24 -3.92
CA SER A 191 -18.22 1.36 -4.90
C SER A 191 -18.28 2.73 -5.57
N GLY A 192 -17.21 3.51 -5.47
CA GLY A 192 -17.13 4.82 -6.10
C GLY A 192 -15.88 4.98 -6.95
N ALA A 193 -16.00 5.63 -8.10
CA ALA A 193 -14.86 6.02 -8.89
C ALA A 193 -15.11 7.35 -9.61
N THR A 194 -14.05 8.12 -9.85
CA THR A 194 -14.13 9.31 -10.68
C THR A 194 -14.36 8.93 -12.14
N ALA A 195 -13.63 7.93 -12.62
CA ALA A 195 -13.85 7.37 -13.96
C ALA A 195 -13.73 5.83 -13.92
N LEU A 196 -14.49 5.15 -14.79
CA LEU A 196 -14.50 3.69 -14.87
C LEU A 196 -14.33 3.23 -16.32
N LYS A 197 -13.36 2.33 -16.52
CA LYS A 197 -13.23 1.51 -17.73
C LYS A 197 -13.17 0.04 -17.33
N GLY A 198 -14.33 -0.61 -17.27
CA GLY A 198 -14.41 -2.00 -16.82
C GLY A 198 -15.68 -2.34 -16.05
N LEU A 199 -15.53 -3.04 -14.91
CA LEU A 199 -16.64 -3.60 -14.14
C LEU A 199 -16.66 -3.07 -12.71
N GLN A 200 -17.82 -2.58 -12.28
CA GLN A 200 -18.07 -2.16 -10.89
C GLN A 200 -19.26 -2.95 -10.33
N ILE A 201 -19.05 -3.62 -9.21
CA ILE A 201 -20.07 -4.42 -8.53
C ILE A 201 -20.17 -4.02 -7.07
N GLY A 202 -21.35 -3.68 -6.63
CA GLY A 202 -21.66 -3.36 -5.24
C GLY A 202 -23.11 -2.95 -5.08
N PRO A 203 -23.69 -3.03 -3.88
CA PRO A 203 -25.07 -2.58 -3.64
C PRO A 203 -25.33 -1.16 -4.14
N VAL A 204 -24.39 -0.23 -3.93
CA VAL A 204 -24.43 1.14 -4.43
C VAL A 204 -23.17 1.42 -5.24
N ASN A 205 -23.33 1.76 -6.51
CA ASN A 205 -22.25 2.09 -7.44
C ASN A 205 -22.36 3.53 -7.91
N TYR A 206 -21.23 4.27 -7.90
CA TYR A 206 -21.17 5.66 -8.29
C TYR A 206 -19.99 5.96 -9.22
N ILE A 207 -20.25 6.65 -10.31
CA ILE A 207 -19.25 7.19 -11.24
C ILE A 207 -19.47 8.69 -11.41
N GLY A 208 -18.39 9.46 -11.22
CA GLY A 208 -18.43 10.92 -11.29
C GLY A 208 -18.36 11.49 -12.71
N ASN A 209 -17.40 11.02 -13.51
CA ASN A 209 -17.09 11.62 -14.81
C ASN A 209 -17.24 10.62 -15.96
N ASP A 210 -16.13 9.96 -16.34
CA ASP A 210 -16.13 9.08 -17.52
C ASP A 210 -16.57 7.66 -17.17
N PHE A 211 -17.52 7.12 -17.89
CA PHE A 211 -17.98 5.75 -17.73
C PHE A 211 -17.93 4.98 -19.05
N CYS A 212 -17.19 3.89 -19.06
CA CYS A 212 -17.16 2.92 -20.15
C CYS A 212 -17.09 1.50 -19.56
N GLY A 213 -18.18 0.75 -19.61
CA GLY A 213 -18.24 -0.59 -19.03
C GLY A 213 -19.56 -0.93 -18.36
N VAL A 214 -19.47 -1.67 -17.24
CA VAL A 214 -20.64 -2.26 -16.58
C VAL A 214 -20.69 -1.90 -15.09
N GLN A 215 -21.86 -1.48 -14.61
CA GLN A 215 -22.20 -1.38 -13.19
C GLN A 215 -23.29 -2.39 -12.84
N ILE A 216 -23.10 -3.16 -11.78
CA ILE A 216 -24.07 -4.13 -11.27
C ILE A 216 -24.32 -3.87 -9.79
N GLY A 217 -25.56 -3.54 -9.43
CA GLY A 217 -25.92 -3.26 -8.04
C GLY A 217 -27.38 -2.92 -7.84
N ALA A 218 -27.82 -2.70 -6.62
CA ALA A 218 -29.17 -2.24 -6.36
C ALA A 218 -29.37 -0.80 -6.88
N VAL A 219 -28.38 0.07 -6.66
CA VAL A 219 -28.41 1.46 -7.12
C VAL A 219 -27.13 1.73 -7.91
N ASN A 220 -27.28 2.13 -9.17
CA ASN A 220 -26.20 2.50 -10.06
C ASN A 220 -26.36 3.95 -10.50
N ILE A 221 -25.36 4.78 -10.29
CA ILE A 221 -25.37 6.21 -10.59
C ILE A 221 -24.16 6.55 -11.45
N SER A 222 -24.40 7.13 -12.62
CA SER A 222 -23.37 7.72 -13.47
C SER A 222 -23.72 9.16 -13.80
N LEU A 223 -22.83 10.07 -13.43
CA LEU A 223 -22.91 11.49 -13.76
C LEU A 223 -22.19 11.83 -15.07
N ASP A 224 -21.61 10.84 -15.74
CA ASP A 224 -20.97 11.00 -17.03
C ASP A 224 -21.94 11.56 -18.10
N GLU A 225 -21.50 12.60 -18.79
CA GLU A 225 -22.24 13.26 -19.86
C GLU A 225 -21.88 12.75 -21.27
N ASN A 226 -20.80 11.99 -21.40
CA ASN A 226 -20.35 11.45 -22.67
C ASN A 226 -21.34 10.39 -23.19
N LYS A 227 -21.76 10.53 -24.45
CA LYS A 227 -22.70 9.61 -25.12
C LYS A 227 -22.00 8.59 -26.01
N ASP A 228 -20.72 8.77 -26.27
CA ASP A 228 -19.98 7.98 -27.27
C ASP A 228 -19.31 6.74 -26.66
N SER A 229 -19.55 6.42 -25.39
CA SER A 229 -18.97 5.27 -24.71
C SER A 229 -20.02 4.22 -24.37
N ASN A 230 -19.66 2.94 -24.56
CA ASN A 230 -20.54 1.82 -24.21
C ASN A 230 -20.73 1.71 -22.69
N LYS A 231 -21.96 1.74 -22.23
CA LYS A 231 -22.35 1.76 -20.83
C LYS A 231 -23.51 0.83 -20.57
N LEU A 232 -23.39 0.04 -19.52
CA LEU A 232 -24.46 -0.84 -19.06
C LEU A 232 -24.60 -0.73 -17.53
N GLN A 233 -25.80 -0.47 -17.07
CA GLN A 233 -26.17 -0.52 -15.66
C GLN A 233 -27.25 -1.59 -15.46
N ILE A 234 -27.07 -2.47 -14.49
CA ILE A 234 -28.01 -3.53 -14.11
C ILE A 234 -28.32 -3.40 -12.62
N GLY A 235 -29.59 -3.10 -12.28
CA GLY A 235 -29.98 -2.91 -10.88
C GLY A 235 -31.40 -2.43 -10.71
N LEU A 236 -31.85 -2.26 -9.48
CA LEU A 236 -33.21 -1.78 -9.19
C LEU A 236 -33.42 -0.33 -9.62
N ILE A 237 -32.39 0.51 -9.44
CA ILE A 237 -32.37 1.92 -9.84
C ILE A 237 -31.08 2.18 -10.61
N ASN A 238 -31.23 2.55 -11.89
CA ASN A 238 -30.10 2.87 -12.77
C ASN A 238 -30.24 4.30 -13.27
N TYR A 239 -29.37 5.19 -12.79
CA TYR A 239 -29.30 6.59 -13.21
C TYR A 239 -28.07 6.84 -14.08
N MET A 240 -28.30 7.33 -15.30
CA MET A 240 -27.25 7.66 -16.25
C MET A 240 -27.53 9.03 -16.88
N LYS A 241 -26.71 10.03 -16.57
CA LYS A 241 -26.94 11.41 -17.02
C LYS A 241 -26.90 11.56 -18.54
N SER A 242 -26.06 10.77 -19.21
CA SER A 242 -25.89 10.76 -20.66
C SER A 242 -27.01 10.03 -21.44
N ALA A 243 -27.82 9.19 -20.77
CA ALA A 243 -28.86 8.42 -21.43
C ALA A 243 -30.08 9.28 -21.84
N ALA A 244 -30.78 8.89 -22.91
CA ALA A 244 -32.02 9.53 -23.35
C ALA A 244 -33.10 9.46 -22.26
N VAL A 245 -33.23 8.32 -21.59
CA VAL A 245 -34.02 8.17 -20.37
C VAL A 245 -33.07 8.02 -19.20
N LYS A 246 -32.97 9.04 -18.39
CA LYS A 246 -31.93 9.14 -17.35
C LYS A 246 -32.06 8.11 -16.24
N CYS A 247 -33.26 7.69 -15.90
CA CYS A 247 -33.49 6.75 -14.80
C CYS A 247 -34.40 5.61 -15.29
N LEU A 248 -33.86 4.39 -15.23
CA LEU A 248 -34.59 3.18 -15.61
C LEU A 248 -34.41 2.09 -14.55
N PRO A 249 -35.45 1.33 -14.23
CA PRO A 249 -35.32 0.12 -13.44
C PRO A 249 -34.73 -1.02 -14.28
N ILE A 250 -34.12 -1.99 -13.62
CA ILE A 250 -33.56 -3.25 -14.15
C ILE A 250 -32.36 -3.02 -15.05
N VAL A 251 -32.46 -2.30 -16.15
CA VAL A 251 -31.36 -2.08 -17.11
C VAL A 251 -31.43 -0.66 -17.68
N ASN A 252 -30.26 0.00 -17.73
CA ASN A 252 -30.06 1.25 -18.48
C ASN A 252 -28.75 1.13 -19.28
N MET A 253 -28.76 1.51 -20.57
CA MET A 253 -27.61 1.27 -21.46
C MET A 253 -27.49 2.33 -22.56
N ILE A 254 -26.24 2.49 -23.02
CA ILE A 254 -25.81 3.24 -24.21
C ILE A 254 -24.79 2.38 -24.95
N PHE A 255 -24.94 2.28 -26.27
CA PHE A 255 -24.00 1.61 -27.18
C PHE A 255 -23.64 2.52 -28.35
#